data_f80581fd2b4887107e5123c13ab6eabd
#
_entry.id   f80581fd2b4887107e5123c13ab6eabd
#
_cell.length_a   1.000
_cell.length_b   1.000
_cell.length_c   1.000
_cell.angle_alpha   90.00
_cell.angle_beta   90.00
_cell.angle_gamma   90.00
#
_symmetry.space_group_name_H-M   'P 1'
#
loop_
_entity.id
_entity.type
_entity.pdbx_description
1 polymer ?
#
loop_
_entity_poly.entity_id
_entity_poly.type
_entity_poly.pdbx_seq_one_letter_code
_entity_poly.pdbx_strand_id
1 'polypeptide(L)'
;PAFTPEASQKLAQMGVRLNEAQLERLSGAVEEAARRGGQRALVLMDGAAYFVDMRDRTVVNVEDKNRLASLGELRVDTVVEAKS
;
A
#
# COMPACT_ATOMS: atom_id res chain seq x y z
N PRO A 1 -6.91 6.32 2.81
CA PRO A 1 -6.71 5.38 3.91
C PRO A 1 -5.88 5.97 5.04
N ALA A 2 -6.02 5.42 6.22
CA ALA A 2 -5.18 5.79 7.35
C ALA A 2 -3.84 5.06 7.24
N PHE A 3 -2.83 5.59 7.92
CA PHE A 3 -1.50 4.98 8.01
C PHE A 3 -1.18 4.74 9.47
N THR A 4 -0.58 3.60 9.78
CA THR A 4 -0.01 3.42 11.12
C THR A 4 1.19 4.36 11.27
N PRO A 5 1.58 4.70 12.53
CA PRO A 5 2.80 5.48 12.73
C PRO A 5 4.03 4.82 12.11
N GLU A 6 4.12 3.49 12.18
CA GLU A 6 5.23 2.73 11.58
C GLU A 6 5.25 2.89 10.06
N ALA A 7 4.08 2.78 9.41
CA ALA A 7 3.99 2.95 7.97
C ALA A 7 4.36 4.37 7.55
N SER A 8 3.87 5.37 8.28
CA SER A 8 4.20 6.77 8.01
C SER A 8 5.69 7.03 8.16
N GLN A 9 6.31 6.47 9.18
CA GLN A 9 7.74 6.63 9.41
C GLN A 9 8.55 5.97 8.30
N LYS A 10 8.15 4.77 7.89
CA LYS A 10 8.83 4.07 6.80
C LYS A 10 8.75 4.86 5.51
N LEU A 11 7.58 5.41 5.21
CA LEU A 11 7.38 6.24 4.01
C LEU A 11 8.30 7.46 4.03
N ALA A 12 8.39 8.13 5.19
CA ALA A 12 9.29 9.28 5.35
C ALA A 12 10.76 8.87 5.17
N GLN A 13 11.17 7.72 5.71
CA GLN A 13 12.53 7.21 5.54
C GLN A 13 12.86 6.93 4.07
N MET A 14 11.86 6.55 3.28
CA MET A 14 12.01 6.33 1.85
C MET A 14 12.03 7.63 1.05
N GLY A 15 11.84 8.77 1.71
CA GLY A 15 11.83 10.08 1.05
C GLY A 15 10.56 10.33 0.26
N VAL A 16 9.47 9.62 0.57
CA VAL A 16 8.22 9.75 -0.18
C VAL A 16 7.25 10.65 0.59
N ARG A 17 6.72 11.64 -0.12
CA ARG A 17 5.65 12.52 0.39
C ARG A 17 4.49 12.42 -0.58
N LEU A 18 3.35 11.93 -0.09
CA LEU A 18 2.17 11.76 -0.93
C LEU A 18 1.39 13.06 -1.00
N ASN A 19 1.11 13.53 -2.21
CA ASN A 19 0.20 14.66 -2.42
C ASN A 19 -1.24 14.16 -2.52
N GLU A 20 -2.19 15.08 -2.67
CA GLU A 20 -3.61 14.73 -2.73
C GLU A 20 -3.93 13.78 -3.89
N ALA A 21 -3.34 14.01 -5.06
CA ALA A 21 -3.58 13.15 -6.21
C ALA A 21 -3.09 11.73 -5.97
N GLN A 22 -1.92 11.59 -5.35
CA GLN A 22 -1.39 10.27 -5.00
C GLN A 22 -2.24 9.59 -3.93
N LEU A 23 -2.71 10.34 -2.94
CA LEU A 23 -3.60 9.78 -1.91
C LEU A 23 -4.93 9.31 -2.52
N GLU A 24 -5.46 10.04 -3.50
CA GLU A 24 -6.67 9.62 -4.20
C GLU A 24 -6.44 8.33 -5.00
N ARG A 25 -5.29 8.23 -5.67
CA ARG A 25 -4.93 7.02 -6.41
C ARG A 25 -4.78 5.83 -5.47
N LEU A 26 -4.15 6.04 -4.33
CA LEU A 26 -4.00 5.00 -3.32
C LEU A 26 -5.37 4.57 -2.79
N SER A 27 -6.23 5.52 -2.46
CA SER A 27 -7.58 5.25 -2.00
C SER A 27 -8.38 4.46 -3.04
N GLY A 28 -8.25 4.83 -4.31
CA GLY A 28 -8.93 4.11 -5.40
C GLY A 28 -8.48 2.67 -5.49
N ALA A 29 -7.18 2.41 -5.33
CA ALA A 29 -6.65 1.05 -5.34
C ALA A 29 -7.13 0.25 -4.13
N VAL A 30 -7.19 0.87 -2.95
CA VAL A 30 -7.72 0.22 -1.75
C VAL A 30 -9.20 -0.15 -1.95
N GLU A 31 -9.99 0.74 -2.55
CA GLU A 31 -11.39 0.43 -2.85
C GLU A 31 -11.51 -0.69 -3.87
N GLU A 32 -10.61 -0.76 -4.85
CA GLU A 32 -10.57 -1.88 -5.79
C GLU A 32 -10.29 -3.20 -5.07
N ALA A 33 -9.34 -3.21 -4.14
CA ALA A 33 -9.06 -4.39 -3.33
C ALA A 33 -10.30 -4.81 -2.53
N ALA A 34 -11.03 -3.85 -1.99
CA ALA A 34 -12.27 -4.13 -1.27
C ALA A 34 -13.31 -4.79 -2.16
N ARG A 35 -13.46 -4.30 -3.40
CA ARG A 35 -14.40 -4.88 -4.36
C ARG A 35 -14.04 -6.32 -4.71
N ARG A 36 -12.76 -6.67 -4.65
CA ARG A 36 -12.28 -8.03 -4.90
C ARG A 36 -12.39 -8.94 -3.66
N GLY A 37 -12.87 -8.40 -2.53
CA GLY A 37 -12.97 -9.15 -1.29
C GLY A 37 -11.65 -9.35 -0.58
N GLY A 38 -10.63 -8.53 -0.88
CA GLY A 38 -9.32 -8.63 -0.26
C GLY A 38 -9.36 -8.36 1.24
N GLN A 39 -8.54 -9.10 1.99
CA GLN A 39 -8.37 -8.91 3.43
C GLN A 39 -7.01 -8.32 3.77
N ARG A 40 -5.98 -8.71 3.01
CA ARG A 40 -4.62 -8.16 3.12
C ARG A 40 -4.16 -7.81 1.73
N ALA A 41 -4.19 -6.54 1.42
CA ALA A 41 -3.90 -6.07 0.08
C ALA A 41 -2.49 -5.49 -0.02
N LEU A 42 -1.91 -5.66 -1.20
CA LEU A 42 -0.69 -5.00 -1.59
C LEU A 42 -1.03 -4.05 -2.71
N VAL A 43 -0.80 -2.76 -2.51
CA VAL A 43 -1.00 -1.75 -3.54
C VAL A 43 0.34 -1.29 -4.04
N LEU A 44 0.53 -1.38 -5.35
CA LEU A 44 1.74 -0.91 -6.01
C LEU A 44 1.46 0.47 -6.63
N MET A 45 2.25 1.46 -6.24
CA MET A 45 2.08 2.82 -6.74
C MET A 45 3.43 3.54 -6.76
N ASP A 46 3.82 4.02 -7.93
CA ASP A 46 5.00 4.89 -8.11
C ASP A 46 6.27 4.34 -7.47
N GLY A 47 6.51 3.04 -7.63
CA GLY A 47 7.72 2.40 -7.13
C GLY A 47 7.68 1.96 -5.68
N ALA A 48 6.58 2.20 -4.98
CA ALA A 48 6.39 1.78 -3.60
C ALA A 48 5.30 0.72 -3.50
N ALA A 49 5.40 -0.12 -2.49
CA ALA A 49 4.43 -1.16 -2.19
C ALA A 49 3.81 -0.86 -0.83
N TYR A 50 2.50 -0.72 -0.81
CA TYR A 50 1.73 -0.36 0.39
C TYR A 50 0.96 -1.59 0.85
N PHE A 51 1.25 -2.04 2.07
CA PHE A 51 0.57 -3.19 2.67
C PHE A 51 -0.62 -2.67 3.46
N VAL A 52 -1.81 -3.15 3.13
CA VAL A 52 -3.06 -2.61 3.66
C VAL A 52 -3.82 -3.70 4.40
N ASP A 53 -4.16 -3.43 5.66
CA ASP A 53 -5.12 -4.24 6.40
C ASP A 53 -6.52 -3.76 6.01
N MET A 54 -7.25 -4.63 5.32
CA MET A 54 -8.54 -4.25 4.73
C MET A 54 -9.69 -4.25 5.72
N ARG A 55 -9.49 -4.75 6.94
CA ARG A 55 -10.53 -4.70 7.98
C ARG A 55 -10.88 -3.25 8.32
N ASP A 56 -9.87 -2.39 8.35
CA ASP A 56 -10.03 -0.96 8.65
C ASP A 56 -9.40 -0.08 7.57
N ARG A 57 -8.98 -0.66 6.46
CA ARG A 57 -8.35 0.04 5.33
C ARG A 57 -7.16 0.90 5.76
N THR A 58 -6.31 0.31 6.60
CA THR A 58 -5.14 1.00 7.15
C THR A 58 -3.88 0.47 6.49
N VAL A 59 -3.02 1.38 6.02
CA VAL A 59 -1.69 1.04 5.52
C VAL A 59 -0.82 0.71 6.73
N VAL A 60 -0.36 -0.52 6.83
CA VAL A 60 0.40 -1.02 7.99
C VAL A 60 1.88 -1.10 7.72
N ASN A 61 2.30 -1.11 6.46
CA ASN A 61 3.71 -1.12 6.10
C ASN A 61 3.88 -0.58 4.69
N VAL A 62 5.08 -0.09 4.40
CA VAL A 62 5.46 0.39 3.07
C VAL A 62 6.84 -0.15 2.76
N GLU A 63 7.05 -0.60 1.53
CA GLU A 63 8.35 -1.07 1.07
C GLU A 63 8.66 -0.51 -0.31
N ASP A 64 9.94 -0.45 -0.63
CA ASP A 64 10.37 -0.21 -2.00
C ASP A 64 9.95 -1.41 -2.84
N LYS A 65 9.30 -1.16 -3.98
CA LYS A 65 8.83 -2.22 -4.88
C LYS A 65 9.97 -3.18 -5.26
N ASN A 66 11.18 -2.64 -5.44
CA ASN A 66 12.34 -3.45 -5.83
C ASN A 66 12.83 -4.40 -4.74
N ARG A 67 12.35 -4.22 -3.51
CA ARG A 67 12.76 -5.06 -2.40
C ARG A 67 11.77 -6.18 -2.10
N LEU A 68 10.64 -6.23 -2.80
CA LEU A 68 9.61 -7.23 -2.51
C LEU A 68 10.13 -8.65 -2.63
N ALA A 69 10.95 -8.93 -3.65
CA ALA A 69 11.48 -10.27 -3.89
C ALA A 69 12.38 -10.74 -2.74
N SER A 70 13.00 -9.82 -1.99
CA SER A 70 13.91 -10.17 -0.90
C SER A 70 13.19 -10.38 0.43
N LEU A 71 11.89 -10.07 0.52
CA LEU A 71 11.13 -10.17 1.75
C LEU A 71 10.63 -11.58 2.05
N GLY A 72 10.83 -12.51 1.11
CA GLY A 72 10.30 -13.87 1.24
C GLY A 72 8.81 -13.91 0.97
N GLU A 73 8.08 -14.71 1.73
CA GLU A 73 6.65 -14.86 1.54
C GLU A 73 5.89 -13.57 1.94
N LEU A 74 5.14 -13.02 1.01
CA LEU A 74 4.26 -11.89 1.28
C LEU A 74 2.87 -12.44 1.61
N ARG A 75 2.39 -12.19 2.81
CA ARG A 75 1.09 -12.70 3.25
C ARG A 75 -0.04 -11.79 2.80
N VAL A 76 -0.20 -11.68 1.48
CA VAL A 76 -1.26 -10.87 0.88
C VAL A 76 -2.14 -11.75 0.01
N ASP A 77 -3.42 -11.42 -0.03
CA ASP A 77 -4.39 -12.15 -0.84
C ASP A 77 -4.84 -11.37 -2.07
N THR A 78 -4.46 -10.11 -2.18
CA THR A 78 -4.92 -9.26 -3.28
C THR A 78 -3.82 -8.26 -3.63
N VAL A 79 -3.50 -8.15 -4.91
CA VAL A 79 -2.51 -7.18 -5.40
C VAL A 79 -3.19 -6.26 -6.39
N VAL A 80 -3.06 -4.96 -6.18
CA VAL A 80 -3.64 -3.94 -7.05
C VAL A 80 -2.57 -2.95 -7.45
N GLU A 81 -2.48 -2.64 -8.74
CA GLU A 81 -1.67 -1.52 -9.19
C GLU A 81 -2.56 -0.27 -9.24
N ALA A 82 -2.14 0.80 -8.57
CA ALA A 82 -2.87 2.04 -8.59
C ALA A 82 -2.79 2.65 -10.00
N LYS A 83 -3.90 3.22 -10.46
CA LYS A 83 -3.95 3.87 -11.77
C LYS A 83 -3.11 5.15 -11.75
N SER A 84 -2.55 5.45 -12.90
CA SER A 84 -1.77 6.67 -13.11
C SER A 84 -2.65 7.91 -13.15
#